data_80d04a4d1d39e5f0142c15ea241adb4a
#
_entry.id   80d04a4d1d39e5f0142c15ea241adb4a
#
_cell.length_a   1.000
_cell.length_b   1.000
_cell.length_c   1.000
_cell.angle_alpha   90.00
_cell.angle_beta   90.00
_cell.angle_gamma   90.00
#
_symmetry.space_group_name_H-M   'P 1'
#
loop_
_entity.id
_entity.type
_entity.pdbx_description
1 polymer ?
#
loop_
_entity_poly.entity_id
_entity_poly.type
_entity_poly.pdbx_seq_one_letter_code
_entity_poly.pdbx_strand_id
1 'polypeptide(L)'
;MSKTSRRQSRTRTFLTRRDFVRAGAAATLSAAAWRRAYGANERVGIGLIGFGLVGQVHTRHFIAQPDARVVAVCDVFQPRLGAAAAMAGTGAAPYRDFRKLLDSKHVDAVVVATPDHWHALQTMMACAAGKDVYVEKPLTLLVREGRWMIDVARRYKRVVQVGVQARAGTHVQRAGEAIRAGKIGEIAGIEIIFCRNLMRGFGN
;
A
#
# COMPACT_ATOMS: atom_id res chain seq x y z
N MET A 1 62.70 49.90 2.30
CA MET A 1 61.57 49.17 2.94
C MET A 1 61.14 47.99 2.09
N SER A 2 61.63 46.78 2.42
CA SER A 2 61.44 45.58 1.66
C SER A 2 60.33 44.76 2.27
N LYS A 3 59.27 44.48 1.48
CA LYS A 3 58.17 43.57 1.88
C LYS A 3 58.40 42.17 1.32
N THR A 4 58.85 41.28 2.17
CA THR A 4 59.03 39.86 1.86
C THR A 4 57.62 39.17 1.88
N SER A 5 57.19 38.72 0.69
CA SER A 5 56.00 37.90 0.51
C SER A 5 56.30 36.43 0.83
N ARG A 6 55.71 35.91 1.93
CA ARG A 6 55.74 34.46 2.25
C ARG A 6 54.78 33.69 1.36
N ARG A 7 55.27 32.95 0.41
CA ARG A 7 54.55 31.91 -0.35
C ARG A 7 54.25 30.74 0.57
N GLN A 8 52.96 30.54 0.92
CA GLN A 8 52.51 29.32 1.55
C GLN A 8 52.47 28.21 0.52
N SER A 9 53.30 27.18 0.67
CA SER A 9 53.28 25.95 -0.12
C SER A 9 52.09 25.09 0.32
N ARG A 10 51.09 24.98 -0.54
CA ARG A 10 50.00 23.97 -0.37
C ARG A 10 50.60 22.59 -0.64
N THR A 11 50.88 21.84 0.41
CA THR A 11 51.18 20.40 0.33
C THR A 11 49.94 19.68 -0.15
N ARG A 12 49.98 19.17 -1.39
CA ARG A 12 48.97 18.22 -1.91
C ARG A 12 49.19 16.89 -1.21
N THR A 13 48.37 16.55 -0.24
CA THR A 13 48.32 15.23 0.37
C THR A 13 47.73 14.26 -0.68
N PHE A 14 48.53 13.43 -1.28
CA PHE A 14 48.07 12.37 -2.16
C PHE A 14 47.47 11.26 -1.28
N LEU A 15 46.17 10.93 -1.50
CA LEU A 15 45.52 9.78 -0.86
C LEU A 15 46.24 8.48 -1.27
N THR A 16 46.67 7.72 -0.28
CA THR A 16 47.27 6.41 -0.53
C THR A 16 46.19 5.40 -0.92
N ARG A 17 46.58 4.29 -1.61
CA ARG A 17 45.67 3.17 -1.90
C ARG A 17 44.95 2.66 -0.63
N ARG A 18 45.66 2.70 0.50
CA ARG A 18 45.12 2.29 1.80
C ARG A 18 44.04 3.24 2.34
N ASP A 19 44.19 4.55 2.11
CA ASP A 19 43.20 5.55 2.48
C ASP A 19 41.97 5.47 1.59
N PHE A 20 42.14 5.17 0.32
CA PHE A 20 41.02 4.94 -0.59
C PHE A 20 40.21 3.68 -0.23
N VAL A 21 40.88 2.57 0.12
CA VAL A 21 40.21 1.34 0.56
C VAL A 21 39.47 1.54 1.90
N ARG A 22 40.10 2.26 2.84
CA ARG A 22 39.46 2.60 4.13
C ARG A 22 38.24 3.52 3.94
N ALA A 23 38.35 4.53 3.09
CA ALA A 23 37.23 5.43 2.76
C ALA A 23 36.10 4.68 2.02
N GLY A 24 36.44 3.76 1.12
CA GLY A 24 35.48 2.89 0.43
C GLY A 24 34.75 1.94 1.38
N ALA A 25 35.49 1.31 2.32
CA ALA A 25 34.87 0.44 3.33
C ALA A 25 33.97 1.22 4.31
N ALA A 26 34.37 2.43 4.71
CA ALA A 26 33.54 3.31 5.55
C ALA A 26 32.29 3.79 4.81
N ALA A 27 32.39 4.09 3.51
CA ALA A 27 31.28 4.48 2.67
C ALA A 27 30.26 3.33 2.46
N THR A 28 30.73 2.08 2.30
CA THR A 28 29.84 0.92 2.18
C THR A 28 29.15 0.59 3.49
N LEU A 29 29.80 0.73 4.64
CA LEU A 29 29.19 0.57 5.96
C LEU A 29 28.18 1.69 6.26
N SER A 30 28.46 2.93 5.87
CA SER A 30 27.52 4.04 6.00
C SER A 30 26.34 3.90 5.05
N ALA A 31 26.54 3.42 3.81
CA ALA A 31 25.45 3.14 2.87
C ALA A 31 24.55 1.98 3.34
N ALA A 32 25.11 0.93 3.95
CA ALA A 32 24.35 -0.16 4.54
C ALA A 32 23.58 0.30 5.80
N ALA A 33 24.20 1.14 6.63
CA ALA A 33 23.52 1.75 7.78
C ALA A 33 22.43 2.74 7.34
N TRP A 34 22.70 3.51 6.30
CA TRP A 34 21.71 4.40 5.66
C TRP A 34 20.53 3.61 5.08
N ARG A 35 20.79 2.53 4.33
CA ARG A 35 19.73 1.63 3.82
C ARG A 35 18.91 1.00 4.95
N ARG A 36 19.54 0.62 6.08
CA ARG A 36 18.80 0.12 7.26
C ARG A 36 17.99 1.22 7.95
N ALA A 37 18.51 2.43 8.07
CA ALA A 37 17.79 3.56 8.66
C ALA A 37 16.65 4.04 7.76
N TYR A 38 16.86 4.09 6.44
CA TYR A 38 15.80 4.36 5.45
C TYR A 38 14.78 3.22 5.43
N GLY A 39 15.19 1.96 5.34
CA GLY A 39 14.29 0.82 5.31
C GLY A 39 13.44 0.64 6.58
N ALA A 40 13.85 1.19 7.72
CA ALA A 40 13.04 1.18 8.94
C ALA A 40 11.92 2.26 8.92
N ASN A 41 12.11 3.35 8.16
CA ASN A 41 11.14 4.45 8.01
C ASN A 41 10.33 4.39 6.70
N GLU A 42 10.69 3.53 5.76
CA GLU A 42 10.10 3.47 4.41
C GLU A 42 8.93 2.47 4.29
N ARG A 43 8.48 1.87 5.38
CA ARG A 43 7.30 1.02 5.33
C ARG A 43 6.05 1.87 5.16
N VAL A 44 5.27 1.52 4.14
CA VAL A 44 3.98 2.15 3.89
C VAL A 44 3.04 1.88 5.09
N GLY A 45 2.58 2.95 5.72
CA GLY A 45 1.63 2.87 6.83
C GLY A 45 0.22 2.60 6.31
N ILE A 46 -0.30 1.41 6.59
CA ILE A 46 -1.62 0.96 6.12
C ILE A 46 -2.67 1.19 7.20
N GLY A 47 -3.74 1.89 6.84
CA GLY A 47 -4.99 1.96 7.61
C GLY A 47 -6.03 0.99 7.05
N LEU A 48 -6.62 0.15 7.89
CA LEU A 48 -7.67 -0.77 7.48
C LEU A 48 -9.04 -0.26 7.90
N ILE A 49 -9.98 -0.13 6.96
CA ILE A 49 -11.36 0.29 7.21
C ILE A 49 -12.31 -0.87 6.88
N GLY A 50 -12.91 -1.45 7.91
CA GLY A 50 -13.76 -2.64 7.84
C GLY A 50 -12.99 -3.94 8.11
N PHE A 51 -13.36 -4.65 9.17
CA PHE A 51 -12.75 -5.92 9.59
C PHE A 51 -13.74 -7.09 9.50
N GLY A 52 -14.46 -7.14 8.37
CA GLY A 52 -15.25 -8.30 7.97
C GLY A 52 -14.37 -9.43 7.45
N LEU A 53 -14.98 -10.42 6.77
CA LEU A 53 -14.26 -11.59 6.23
C LEU A 53 -13.06 -11.18 5.34
N VAL A 54 -13.29 -10.23 4.42
CA VAL A 54 -12.27 -9.79 3.46
C VAL A 54 -11.24 -8.87 4.14
N GLY A 55 -11.66 -8.01 5.07
CA GLY A 55 -10.75 -7.17 5.86
C GLY A 55 -9.73 -7.99 6.67
N GLN A 56 -10.15 -9.12 7.24
CA GLN A 56 -9.24 -10.05 7.92
C GLN A 56 -8.19 -10.66 6.97
N VAL A 57 -8.59 -10.99 5.74
CA VAL A 57 -7.66 -11.52 4.72
C VAL A 57 -6.64 -10.44 4.36
N HIS A 58 -7.07 -9.20 4.10
CA HIS A 58 -6.17 -8.11 3.79
C HIS A 58 -5.22 -7.81 4.94
N THR A 59 -5.70 -7.80 6.18
CA THR A 59 -4.83 -7.56 7.35
C THR A 59 -3.70 -8.58 7.40
N ARG A 60 -3.99 -9.88 7.24
CA ARG A 60 -2.96 -10.92 7.19
C ARG A 60 -1.96 -10.71 6.06
N HIS A 61 -2.44 -10.35 4.86
CA HIS A 61 -1.57 -10.12 3.71
C HIS A 61 -0.64 -8.93 3.93
N PHE A 62 -1.14 -7.80 4.45
CA PHE A 62 -0.31 -6.61 4.69
C PHE A 62 0.69 -6.81 5.84
N ILE A 63 0.34 -7.56 6.88
CA ILE A 63 1.29 -7.92 7.94
C ILE A 63 2.45 -8.76 7.40
N ALA A 64 2.20 -9.61 6.39
CA ALA A 64 3.22 -10.45 5.78
C ALA A 64 4.13 -9.69 4.78
N GLN A 65 3.81 -8.45 4.40
CA GLN A 65 4.64 -7.65 3.48
C GLN A 65 5.77 -6.96 4.25
N PRO A 66 7.03 -7.08 3.77
CA PRO A 66 8.18 -6.50 4.45
C PRO A 66 8.22 -4.96 4.36
N ASP A 67 7.59 -4.37 3.37
CA ASP A 67 7.55 -2.95 3.04
C ASP A 67 6.25 -2.24 3.48
N ALA A 68 5.34 -2.97 4.15
CA ALA A 68 4.11 -2.42 4.70
C ALA A 68 4.02 -2.63 6.23
N ARG A 69 3.24 -1.79 6.88
CA ARG A 69 2.90 -1.92 8.29
C ARG A 69 1.45 -1.49 8.52
N VAL A 70 0.64 -2.34 9.12
CA VAL A 70 -0.69 -1.96 9.58
C VAL A 70 -0.54 -1.07 10.82
N VAL A 71 -0.87 0.22 10.67
CA VAL A 71 -0.69 1.25 11.71
C VAL A 71 -2.01 1.72 12.31
N ALA A 72 -3.13 1.41 11.63
CA ALA A 72 -4.46 1.80 12.08
C ALA A 72 -5.49 0.78 11.61
N VAL A 73 -6.51 0.52 12.45
CA VAL A 73 -7.65 -0.35 12.12
C VAL A 73 -8.94 0.34 12.50
N CYS A 74 -10.00 0.16 11.71
CA CYS A 74 -11.29 0.77 11.94
C CYS A 74 -12.42 -0.21 11.68
N ASP A 75 -13.32 -0.33 12.65
CA ASP A 75 -14.63 -0.98 12.48
C ASP A 75 -15.63 -0.35 13.44
N VAL A 76 -16.89 -0.22 13.00
CA VAL A 76 -17.97 0.32 13.84
C VAL A 76 -18.45 -0.67 14.90
N PHE A 77 -18.27 -1.98 14.63
CA PHE A 77 -18.64 -3.05 15.54
C PHE A 77 -17.47 -3.40 16.46
N GLN A 78 -17.65 -3.10 17.76
CA GLN A 78 -16.60 -3.20 18.75
C GLN A 78 -15.89 -4.56 18.83
N PRO A 79 -16.56 -5.72 18.74
CA PRO A 79 -15.89 -7.02 18.73
C PRO A 79 -14.95 -7.19 17.54
N ARG A 80 -15.33 -6.72 16.33
CA ARG A 80 -14.46 -6.74 15.14
C ARG A 80 -13.28 -5.80 15.29
N LEU A 81 -13.49 -4.62 15.87
CA LEU A 81 -12.43 -3.66 16.14
C LEU A 81 -11.37 -4.24 17.10
N GLY A 82 -11.83 -4.92 18.16
CA GLY A 82 -10.93 -5.60 19.09
C GLY A 82 -10.13 -6.71 18.42
N ALA A 83 -10.77 -7.53 17.58
CA ALA A 83 -10.10 -8.58 16.82
C ALA A 83 -9.12 -7.99 15.77
N ALA A 84 -9.47 -6.86 15.14
CA ALA A 84 -8.58 -6.17 14.21
C ALA A 84 -7.31 -5.66 14.89
N ALA A 85 -7.46 -5.02 16.05
CA ALA A 85 -6.34 -4.51 16.84
C ALA A 85 -5.43 -5.66 17.32
N ALA A 86 -6.02 -6.76 17.80
CA ALA A 86 -5.27 -7.95 18.20
C ALA A 86 -4.47 -8.56 17.04
N MET A 87 -5.07 -8.67 15.85
CA MET A 87 -4.43 -9.22 14.66
C MET A 87 -3.31 -8.30 14.14
N ALA A 88 -3.54 -6.99 14.11
CA ALA A 88 -2.56 -6.00 13.64
C ALA A 88 -1.36 -5.86 14.58
N GLY A 89 -1.51 -6.25 15.85
CA GLY A 89 -0.45 -6.24 16.84
C GLY A 89 -0.21 -4.88 17.50
N THR A 90 0.80 -4.85 18.39
CA THR A 90 1.16 -3.64 19.13
C THR A 90 1.65 -2.54 18.19
N GLY A 91 0.97 -1.42 18.17
CA GLY A 91 1.31 -0.25 17.34
C GLY A 91 0.25 0.14 16.32
N ALA A 92 -0.79 -0.69 16.12
CA ALA A 92 -1.96 -0.33 15.32
C ALA A 92 -3.01 0.38 16.18
N ALA A 93 -3.32 1.63 15.87
CA ALA A 93 -4.33 2.41 16.59
C ALA A 93 -5.75 2.00 16.17
N PRO A 94 -6.65 1.66 17.13
CA PRO A 94 -8.03 1.31 16.83
C PRO A 94 -8.92 2.56 16.75
N TYR A 95 -9.80 2.59 15.73
CA TYR A 95 -10.76 3.67 15.51
C TYR A 95 -12.16 3.10 15.28
N ARG A 96 -13.18 3.71 15.86
CA ARG A 96 -14.59 3.42 15.55
C ARG A 96 -15.12 4.25 14.38
N ASP A 97 -14.49 5.40 14.12
CA ASP A 97 -14.83 6.33 13.05
C ASP A 97 -13.66 6.40 12.07
N PHE A 98 -13.90 6.00 10.83
CA PHE A 98 -12.86 5.99 9.79
C PHE A 98 -12.30 7.40 9.49
N ARG A 99 -13.06 8.47 9.73
CA ARG A 99 -12.60 9.84 9.55
C ARG A 99 -11.43 10.15 10.49
N LYS A 100 -11.51 9.65 11.73
CA LYS A 100 -10.41 9.77 12.70
C LYS A 100 -9.18 8.96 12.29
N LEU A 101 -9.37 7.83 11.63
CA LEU A 101 -8.26 7.07 11.03
C LEU A 101 -7.60 7.88 9.90
N LEU A 102 -8.39 8.56 9.06
CA LEU A 102 -7.88 9.38 7.96
C LEU A 102 -7.08 10.61 8.45
N ASP A 103 -7.39 11.14 9.64
CA ASP A 103 -6.65 12.25 10.27
C ASP A 103 -5.23 11.83 10.72
N SER A 104 -4.95 10.53 10.81
CA SER A 104 -3.65 10.03 11.28
C SER A 104 -2.54 10.30 10.26
N LYS A 105 -1.44 10.92 10.74
CA LYS A 105 -0.24 11.18 9.95
C LYS A 105 0.60 9.93 9.68
N HIS A 106 0.34 8.84 10.41
CA HIS A 106 1.05 7.56 10.25
C HIS A 106 0.44 6.66 9.19
N VAL A 107 -0.73 7.03 8.66
CA VAL A 107 -1.41 6.32 7.58
C VAL A 107 -1.04 6.96 6.26
N ASP A 108 -0.43 6.20 5.37
CA ASP A 108 -0.07 6.61 4.01
C ASP A 108 -1.13 6.15 3.01
N ALA A 109 -1.61 4.93 3.18
CA ALA A 109 -2.64 4.33 2.34
C ALA A 109 -3.70 3.62 3.17
N VAL A 110 -4.91 3.51 2.64
CA VAL A 110 -6.02 2.81 3.30
C VAL A 110 -6.53 1.65 2.47
N VAL A 111 -6.96 0.61 3.16
CA VAL A 111 -7.73 -0.50 2.59
C VAL A 111 -9.19 -0.32 2.99
N VAL A 112 -10.07 -0.16 2.01
CA VAL A 112 -11.50 -0.06 2.20
C VAL A 112 -12.12 -1.43 1.94
N ALA A 113 -12.53 -2.11 3.01
CA ALA A 113 -13.10 -3.47 3.01
C ALA A 113 -14.44 -3.52 3.76
N THR A 114 -15.19 -2.45 3.66
CA THR A 114 -16.54 -2.26 4.22
C THR A 114 -17.61 -2.84 3.28
N PRO A 115 -18.90 -2.81 3.63
CA PRO A 115 -19.97 -3.04 2.67
C PRO A 115 -19.91 -2.05 1.50
N ASP A 116 -20.30 -2.52 0.32
CA ASP A 116 -20.16 -1.85 -0.98
C ASP A 116 -20.72 -0.42 -1.06
N HIS A 117 -21.82 -0.14 -0.36
CA HIS A 117 -22.40 1.22 -0.29
C HIS A 117 -21.53 2.26 0.45
N TRP A 118 -20.48 1.84 1.14
CA TRP A 118 -19.50 2.73 1.76
C TRP A 118 -18.25 2.98 0.90
N HIS A 119 -18.00 2.14 -0.11
CA HIS A 119 -16.75 2.16 -0.88
C HIS A 119 -16.46 3.52 -1.51
N ALA A 120 -17.45 4.09 -2.21
CA ALA A 120 -17.25 5.36 -2.91
C ALA A 120 -16.96 6.51 -1.94
N LEU A 121 -17.79 6.66 -0.90
CA LEU A 121 -17.63 7.74 0.08
C LEU A 121 -16.28 7.65 0.79
N GLN A 122 -15.92 6.48 1.30
CA GLN A 122 -14.66 6.28 2.03
C GLN A 122 -13.45 6.49 1.14
N THR A 123 -13.49 6.01 -0.12
CA THR A 123 -12.41 6.23 -1.10
C THR A 123 -12.23 7.73 -1.40
N MET A 124 -13.32 8.45 -1.67
CA MET A 124 -13.23 9.88 -1.96
C MET A 124 -12.71 10.68 -0.77
N MET A 125 -13.17 10.37 0.45
CA MET A 125 -12.68 11.02 1.67
C MET A 125 -11.21 10.69 1.95
N ALA A 126 -10.78 9.46 1.73
CA ALA A 126 -9.38 9.07 1.86
C ALA A 126 -8.48 9.82 0.88
N CYS A 127 -8.88 9.91 -0.39
CA CYS A 127 -8.15 10.70 -1.39
C CYS A 127 -8.06 12.18 -0.98
N ALA A 128 -9.16 12.77 -0.48
CA ALA A 128 -9.18 14.15 -0.02
C ALA A 128 -8.28 14.37 1.21
N ALA A 129 -8.14 13.36 2.07
CA ALA A 129 -7.20 13.34 3.20
C ALA A 129 -5.74 13.05 2.79
N GLY A 130 -5.45 12.95 1.49
CA GLY A 130 -4.10 12.71 0.97
C GLY A 130 -3.63 11.27 1.07
N LYS A 131 -4.54 10.30 1.25
CA LYS A 131 -4.21 8.88 1.34
C LYS A 131 -4.41 8.18 0.01
N ASP A 132 -3.53 7.23 -0.32
CA ASP A 132 -3.76 6.29 -1.40
C ASP A 132 -4.75 5.21 -0.96
N VAL A 133 -5.43 4.55 -1.89
CA VAL A 133 -6.57 3.68 -1.55
C VAL A 133 -6.51 2.36 -2.29
N TYR A 134 -6.64 1.27 -1.56
CA TYR A 134 -7.07 -0.01 -2.07
C TYR A 134 -8.53 -0.23 -1.66
N VAL A 135 -9.45 -0.30 -2.61
CA VAL A 135 -10.88 -0.48 -2.35
C VAL A 135 -11.35 -1.82 -2.88
N GLU A 136 -12.10 -2.57 -2.06
CA GLU A 136 -12.64 -3.86 -2.45
C GLU A 136 -13.69 -3.76 -3.57
N LYS A 137 -13.88 -4.87 -4.22
CA LYS A 137 -14.97 -5.04 -5.21
C LYS A 137 -16.31 -5.32 -4.47
N PRO A 138 -17.46 -4.92 -5.02
CA PRO A 138 -17.62 -4.04 -6.18
C PRO A 138 -17.17 -2.62 -5.85
N LEU A 139 -16.63 -1.91 -6.85
CA LEU A 139 -16.05 -0.57 -6.64
C LEU A 139 -17.07 0.41 -6.09
N THR A 140 -18.31 0.33 -6.56
CA THR A 140 -19.37 1.28 -6.25
C THR A 140 -20.73 0.57 -6.15
N LEU A 141 -21.65 1.18 -5.46
CA LEU A 141 -23.06 0.78 -5.48
C LEU A 141 -23.78 1.35 -6.72
N LEU A 142 -23.49 2.61 -7.06
CA LEU A 142 -24.12 3.31 -8.19
C LEU A 142 -23.08 3.68 -9.26
N VAL A 143 -23.47 3.61 -10.54
CA VAL A 143 -22.58 3.90 -11.68
C VAL A 143 -21.96 5.31 -11.59
N ARG A 144 -22.74 6.30 -11.16
CA ARG A 144 -22.29 7.69 -11.03
C ARG A 144 -21.16 7.86 -10.01
N GLU A 145 -21.16 7.07 -8.93
CA GLU A 145 -20.12 7.11 -7.90
C GLU A 145 -18.73 6.83 -8.49
N GLY A 146 -18.64 5.88 -9.43
CA GLY A 146 -17.36 5.56 -10.09
C GLY A 146 -16.76 6.77 -10.80
N ARG A 147 -17.58 7.62 -11.42
CA ARG A 147 -17.10 8.86 -12.04
C ARG A 147 -16.59 9.84 -11.00
N TRP A 148 -17.34 10.05 -9.92
CA TRP A 148 -16.91 10.92 -8.83
C TRP A 148 -15.60 10.47 -8.18
N MET A 149 -15.43 9.17 -7.97
CA MET A 149 -14.18 8.62 -7.43
C MET A 149 -12.98 8.92 -8.34
N ILE A 150 -13.14 8.78 -9.67
CA ILE A 150 -12.07 9.12 -10.63
C ILE A 150 -11.72 10.61 -10.55
N ASP A 151 -12.71 11.48 -10.52
CA ASP A 151 -12.52 12.93 -10.50
C ASP A 151 -11.82 13.36 -9.20
N VAL A 152 -12.22 12.79 -8.06
CA VAL A 152 -11.60 13.06 -6.75
C VAL A 152 -10.17 12.51 -6.70
N ALA A 153 -9.94 11.26 -7.12
CA ALA A 153 -8.60 10.67 -7.13
C ALA A 153 -7.62 11.51 -7.98
N ARG A 154 -8.04 11.95 -9.16
CA ARG A 154 -7.25 12.82 -10.04
C ARG A 154 -7.00 14.20 -9.44
N ARG A 155 -8.04 14.82 -8.85
CA ARG A 155 -7.95 16.12 -8.19
C ARG A 155 -6.90 16.14 -7.08
N TYR A 156 -6.89 15.10 -6.24
CA TYR A 156 -5.97 14.99 -5.12
C TYR A 156 -4.68 14.21 -5.45
N LYS A 157 -4.51 13.79 -6.72
CA LYS A 157 -3.34 13.05 -7.23
C LYS A 157 -3.05 11.81 -6.38
N ARG A 158 -4.08 11.03 -6.08
CA ARG A 158 -3.97 9.78 -5.29
C ARG A 158 -4.06 8.56 -6.18
N VAL A 159 -3.36 7.51 -5.76
CA VAL A 159 -3.45 6.19 -6.38
C VAL A 159 -4.65 5.46 -5.79
N VAL A 160 -5.52 4.96 -6.66
CA VAL A 160 -6.67 4.13 -6.25
C VAL A 160 -6.60 2.80 -6.99
N GLN A 161 -6.46 1.72 -6.25
CA GLN A 161 -6.46 0.35 -6.77
C GLN A 161 -7.76 -0.35 -6.37
N VAL A 162 -8.43 -0.95 -7.36
CA VAL A 162 -9.63 -1.78 -7.10
C VAL A 162 -9.23 -3.22 -6.81
N GLY A 163 -9.85 -3.83 -5.83
CA GLY A 163 -9.63 -5.20 -5.38
C GLY A 163 -10.14 -6.27 -6.32
N VAL A 164 -9.59 -6.34 -7.52
CA VAL A 164 -9.85 -7.39 -8.51
C VAL A 164 -8.67 -8.38 -8.59
N GLN A 165 -8.18 -8.79 -7.45
CA GLN A 165 -6.97 -9.57 -7.25
C GLN A 165 -6.91 -10.87 -8.06
N ALA A 166 -8.04 -11.48 -8.35
CA ALA A 166 -8.09 -12.70 -9.18
C ALA A 166 -7.44 -12.48 -10.56
N ARG A 167 -7.52 -11.27 -11.13
CA ARG A 167 -6.88 -10.93 -12.41
C ARG A 167 -5.37 -10.96 -12.38
N ALA A 168 -4.77 -10.78 -11.21
CA ALA A 168 -3.31 -10.84 -11.02
C ALA A 168 -2.78 -12.28 -10.89
N GLY A 169 -3.66 -13.26 -10.76
CA GLY A 169 -3.27 -14.67 -10.67
C GLY A 169 -2.54 -15.14 -11.91
N THR A 170 -1.41 -15.85 -11.73
CA THR A 170 -0.57 -16.32 -12.84
C THR A 170 -1.33 -17.20 -13.83
N HIS A 171 -2.29 -18.01 -13.36
CA HIS A 171 -3.15 -18.83 -14.21
C HIS A 171 -4.07 -17.98 -15.10
N VAL A 172 -4.62 -16.87 -14.59
CA VAL A 172 -5.46 -15.94 -15.36
C VAL A 172 -4.62 -15.20 -16.40
N GLN A 173 -3.41 -14.76 -16.02
CA GLN A 173 -2.49 -14.11 -16.95
C GLN A 173 -2.11 -15.05 -18.11
N ARG A 174 -1.71 -16.29 -17.79
CA ARG A 174 -1.37 -17.31 -18.79
C ARG A 174 -2.57 -17.65 -19.72
N ALA A 175 -3.77 -17.74 -19.17
CA ALA A 175 -4.98 -17.92 -19.97
C ALA A 175 -5.19 -16.75 -20.93
N GLY A 176 -5.05 -15.52 -20.44
CA GLY A 176 -5.15 -14.33 -21.29
C GLY A 176 -4.09 -14.26 -22.39
N GLU A 177 -2.86 -14.69 -22.10
CA GLU A 177 -1.80 -14.82 -23.11
C GLU A 177 -2.11 -15.86 -24.17
N ALA A 178 -2.62 -17.03 -23.75
CA ALA A 178 -3.01 -18.11 -24.67
C ALA A 178 -4.15 -17.67 -25.61
N ILE A 179 -5.14 -16.94 -25.07
CA ILE A 179 -6.24 -16.37 -25.85
C ILE A 179 -5.71 -15.37 -26.88
N ARG A 180 -4.89 -14.41 -26.44
CA ARG A 180 -4.31 -13.41 -27.35
C ARG A 180 -3.38 -14.01 -28.42
N ALA A 181 -2.75 -15.14 -28.11
CA ALA A 181 -1.92 -15.87 -29.05
C ALA A 181 -2.76 -16.76 -30.03
N GLY A 182 -4.08 -16.68 -29.99
CA GLY A 182 -4.97 -17.44 -30.89
C GLY A 182 -5.03 -18.94 -30.59
N LYS A 183 -4.54 -19.41 -29.42
CA LYS A 183 -4.48 -20.86 -29.11
C LYS A 183 -5.84 -21.53 -29.02
N ILE A 184 -6.92 -20.80 -28.81
CA ILE A 184 -8.29 -21.29 -28.79
C ILE A 184 -9.10 -20.94 -30.05
N GLY A 185 -8.43 -20.36 -31.06
CA GLY A 185 -9.06 -19.90 -32.29
C GLY A 185 -9.89 -18.62 -32.11
N GLU A 186 -10.87 -18.44 -33.00
CA GLU A 186 -11.78 -17.29 -32.94
C GLU A 186 -12.82 -17.50 -31.84
N ILE A 187 -13.04 -16.46 -31.05
CA ILE A 187 -14.02 -16.48 -29.94
C ILE A 187 -15.40 -16.17 -30.51
N ALA A 188 -16.22 -17.20 -30.71
CA ALA A 188 -17.57 -17.04 -31.17
C ALA A 188 -18.61 -16.71 -30.08
N GLY A 189 -18.27 -17.01 -28.81
CA GLY A 189 -19.15 -16.75 -27.69
C GLY A 189 -18.46 -16.96 -26.36
N ILE A 190 -19.02 -16.37 -25.29
CA ILE A 190 -18.59 -16.55 -23.92
C ILE A 190 -19.78 -16.91 -23.06
N GLU A 191 -19.71 -18.05 -22.38
CA GLU A 191 -20.70 -18.47 -21.38
C GLU A 191 -20.11 -18.42 -20.01
N ILE A 192 -20.80 -17.76 -19.08
CA ILE A 192 -20.36 -17.64 -17.66
C ILE A 192 -21.40 -18.38 -16.81
N ILE A 193 -20.97 -19.50 -16.23
CA ILE A 193 -21.81 -20.29 -15.31
C ILE A 193 -21.33 -20.03 -13.91
N PHE A 194 -22.21 -19.50 -13.04
CA PHE A 194 -21.93 -19.27 -11.64
C PHE A 194 -22.78 -20.21 -10.78
N CYS A 195 -22.17 -21.30 -10.32
CA CYS A 195 -22.79 -22.24 -9.37
C CYS A 195 -22.10 -22.09 -8.01
N ARG A 196 -22.82 -21.59 -7.01
CA ARG A 196 -22.33 -21.50 -5.65
C ARG A 196 -23.38 -22.03 -4.68
N ASN A 197 -23.04 -23.09 -3.98
CA ASN A 197 -23.81 -23.47 -2.79
C ASN A 197 -23.44 -22.47 -1.67
N LEU A 198 -24.38 -21.59 -1.36
CA LEU A 198 -24.27 -20.73 -0.18
C LEU A 198 -24.46 -21.63 1.04
N MET A 199 -23.38 -22.06 1.65
CA MET A 199 -23.44 -22.70 2.95
C MET A 199 -24.07 -21.71 3.94
N ARG A 200 -24.94 -22.21 4.85
CA ARG A 200 -25.48 -21.42 5.97
C ARG A 200 -24.32 -20.76 6.73
N GLY A 201 -24.34 -19.43 6.86
CA GLY A 201 -23.40 -18.73 7.72
C GLY A 201 -22.73 -17.48 7.18
N PHE A 202 -23.36 -16.70 6.30
CA PHE A 202 -23.03 -15.30 6.17
C PHE A 202 -23.78 -14.51 7.24
N GLY A 203 -23.32 -14.55 8.47
CA GLY A 203 -23.87 -13.72 9.52
C GLY A 203 -24.07 -14.50 10.81
N ASN A 204 -23.11 -14.45 11.65
CA ASN A 204 -23.20 -14.13 13.06
C ASN A 204 -21.84 -13.65 13.54
#